data_fe1914cfe634303fee1ba62063f7b932
#
_entry.id   fe1914cfe634303fee1ba62063f7b932
#
_cell.length_a   1.000
_cell.length_b   1.000
_cell.length_c   1.000
_cell.angle_alpha   90.00
_cell.angle_beta   90.00
_cell.angle_gamma   90.00
#
_symmetry.space_group_name_H-M   'P 1'
#
loop_
_entity.id
_entity.type
_entity.pdbx_description
1 polymer ?
#
loop_
_entity_poly.entity_id
_entity_poly.type
_entity_poly.pdbx_seq_one_letter_code
_entity_poly.pdbx_strand_id
1 'polypeptide(L)'
;MAISDKQFDAQFDKVANLVHYPWIGSGYASAPKRVLFMGHSHYAKDGKEFSQEEYDRNISDKEYTRGIISCAIEKGGWNFHKYLQKTFLYEDMKAHDFWSKIASYNFIQEPMKEVVANASQSCNEIAWKCFADVVQIIKPDICIFVGLKYDKGMNALDGENIRHFIKNFDIIINHSKPKFGELQFKDGYKLPFYMIHHTSMLYSPQLWHDFLNKEIPEVVSFLDK
;
A
#
# COMPACT_ATOMS: atom_id res chain seq x y z
N MET A 1 15.02 -16.89 -9.38
CA MET A 1 15.30 -16.22 -8.09
C MET A 1 13.97 -15.92 -7.42
N ALA A 2 13.92 -15.94 -6.08
CA ALA A 2 12.72 -15.52 -5.36
C ALA A 2 12.45 -14.05 -5.67
N ILE A 3 11.22 -13.68 -5.98
CA ILE A 3 10.82 -12.33 -6.31
C ILE A 3 10.52 -11.48 -5.05
N SER A 4 10.26 -12.13 -3.91
CA SER A 4 10.05 -11.51 -2.61
C SER A 4 11.17 -11.81 -1.64
N ASP A 5 11.47 -10.84 -0.79
CA ASP A 5 12.46 -10.92 0.27
C ASP A 5 11.77 -11.14 1.63
N LYS A 6 12.32 -12.02 2.44
CA LYS A 6 11.82 -12.36 3.78
C LYS A 6 12.74 -11.88 4.92
N GLN A 7 13.76 -11.07 4.62
CA GLN A 7 14.75 -10.63 5.61
C GLN A 7 14.15 -9.86 6.80
N PHE A 8 12.97 -9.29 6.65
CA PHE A 8 12.29 -8.51 7.69
C PHE A 8 11.31 -9.32 8.55
N ASP A 9 11.06 -10.59 8.24
CA ASP A 9 10.00 -11.38 8.87
C ASP A 9 10.14 -11.46 10.39
N ALA A 10 11.34 -11.68 10.90
CA ALA A 10 11.61 -11.71 12.35
C ALA A 10 11.36 -10.35 13.04
N GLN A 11 11.37 -9.25 12.30
CA GLN A 11 11.01 -7.93 12.82
C GLN A 11 9.50 -7.73 12.74
N PHE A 12 8.87 -8.19 11.67
CA PHE A 12 7.41 -8.15 11.51
C PHE A 12 6.68 -8.96 12.57
N ASP A 13 7.24 -10.06 13.05
CA ASP A 13 6.69 -10.84 14.16
C ASP A 13 6.52 -10.04 15.46
N LYS A 14 7.22 -8.92 15.60
CA LYS A 14 7.18 -8.06 16.77
C LYS A 14 6.21 -6.87 16.61
N VAL A 15 5.66 -6.67 15.43
CA VAL A 15 4.72 -5.58 15.16
C VAL A 15 3.34 -5.96 15.65
N ALA A 16 2.82 -5.20 16.59
CA ALA A 16 1.47 -5.41 17.10
C ALA A 16 0.42 -5.22 15.99
N ASN A 17 -0.54 -6.13 15.94
CA ASN A 17 -1.65 -6.11 14.98
C ASN A 17 -1.25 -6.26 13.51
N LEU A 18 -0.02 -6.62 13.18
CA LEU A 18 0.38 -7.02 11.83
C LEU A 18 0.00 -8.48 11.61
N VAL A 19 -1.11 -8.72 10.93
CA VAL A 19 -1.64 -10.06 10.65
C VAL A 19 -0.97 -10.66 9.42
N HIS A 20 -0.85 -9.88 8.35
CA HIS A 20 -0.28 -10.32 7.08
C HIS A 20 1.03 -9.61 6.82
N TYR A 21 2.08 -10.37 6.54
CA TYR A 21 3.37 -9.79 6.20
C TYR A 21 3.31 -8.97 4.93
N PRO A 22 3.98 -7.80 4.91
CA PRO A 22 4.15 -7.04 3.68
C PRO A 22 4.85 -7.85 2.59
N TRP A 23 4.48 -7.60 1.35
CA TRP A 23 5.30 -7.94 0.20
C TRP A 23 6.52 -7.02 0.20
N ILE A 24 7.69 -7.60 0.16
CA ILE A 24 8.95 -6.89 -0.05
C ILE A 24 9.58 -7.47 -1.30
N GLY A 25 9.69 -6.69 -2.37
CA GLY A 25 10.34 -7.13 -3.59
C GLY A 25 11.84 -7.41 -3.36
N SER A 26 12.39 -8.39 -4.05
CA SER A 26 13.80 -8.80 -3.88
C SER A 26 14.83 -7.70 -4.16
N GLY A 27 14.47 -6.68 -4.92
CA GLY A 27 15.28 -5.49 -5.20
C GLY A 27 14.98 -4.30 -4.31
N TYR A 28 13.97 -4.37 -3.43
CA TYR A 28 13.51 -3.22 -2.63
C TYR A 28 14.60 -2.61 -1.76
N ALA A 29 15.36 -3.44 -1.04
CA ALA A 29 16.38 -2.96 -0.09
C ALA A 29 17.53 -2.22 -0.78
N SER A 30 17.85 -2.58 -2.02
CA SER A 30 18.89 -1.96 -2.85
C SER A 30 18.36 -0.91 -3.83
N ALA A 31 17.04 -0.67 -3.84
CA ALA A 31 16.43 0.29 -4.74
C ALA A 31 16.94 1.73 -4.48
N PRO A 32 17.20 2.53 -5.51
CA PRO A 32 17.58 3.94 -5.35
C PRO A 32 16.47 4.79 -4.72
N LYS A 33 15.22 4.30 -4.82
CA LYS A 33 14.03 4.82 -4.15
C LYS A 33 13.20 3.66 -3.64
N ARG A 34 13.05 3.55 -2.33
CA ARG A 34 12.22 2.52 -1.69
C ARG A 34 10.77 2.99 -1.66
N VAL A 35 9.98 2.42 -2.55
CA VAL A 35 8.56 2.80 -2.73
C VAL A 35 7.67 1.78 -2.03
N LEU A 36 6.77 2.27 -1.17
CA LEU A 36 5.74 1.46 -0.52
C LEU A 36 4.36 1.78 -1.10
N PHE A 37 3.65 0.78 -1.59
CA PHE A 37 2.25 0.90 -1.98
C PHE A 37 1.33 0.34 -0.91
N MET A 38 0.31 1.11 -0.56
CA MET A 38 -0.72 0.72 0.41
C MET A 38 -2.04 0.44 -0.27
N GLY A 39 -2.51 -0.80 -0.22
CA GLY A 39 -3.90 -1.17 -0.47
C GLY A 39 -4.79 -0.89 0.75
N HIS A 40 -6.10 -1.03 0.60
CA HIS A 40 -7.02 -0.79 1.71
C HIS A 40 -7.16 -2.02 2.63
N SER A 41 -7.65 -3.12 2.09
CA SER A 41 -7.82 -4.40 2.80
C SER A 41 -7.93 -5.56 1.80
N HIS A 42 -8.00 -6.77 2.31
CA HIS A 42 -8.43 -7.94 1.55
C HIS A 42 -9.95 -8.06 1.56
N TYR A 43 -10.52 -8.40 0.41
CA TYR A 43 -11.97 -8.56 0.22
C TYR A 43 -12.28 -9.93 -0.36
N ALA A 44 -13.45 -10.46 -0.04
CA ALA A 44 -13.96 -11.67 -0.66
C ALA A 44 -14.18 -11.47 -2.17
N LYS A 45 -14.09 -12.54 -2.95
CA LYS A 45 -14.29 -12.50 -4.40
C LYS A 45 -15.76 -12.19 -4.74
N ASP A 46 -15.93 -11.47 -5.83
CA ASP A 46 -17.24 -11.26 -6.49
C ASP A 46 -18.32 -10.63 -5.61
N GLY A 47 -17.93 -9.81 -4.62
CA GLY A 47 -18.87 -9.15 -3.72
C GLY A 47 -19.58 -10.10 -2.74
N LYS A 48 -19.12 -11.35 -2.66
CA LYS A 48 -19.58 -12.29 -1.64
C LYS A 48 -18.87 -12.04 -0.32
N GLU A 49 -19.50 -12.40 0.79
CA GLU A 49 -18.85 -12.45 2.08
C GLU A 49 -17.90 -13.66 2.14
N PHE A 50 -16.82 -13.55 2.93
CA PHE A 50 -16.04 -14.73 3.32
C PHE A 50 -16.93 -15.66 4.14
N SER A 51 -16.87 -16.98 3.88
CA SER A 51 -17.35 -17.93 4.86
C SER A 51 -16.50 -17.82 6.15
N GLN A 52 -17.03 -18.28 7.28
CA GLN A 52 -16.25 -18.22 8.53
C GLN A 52 -14.93 -18.99 8.41
N GLU A 53 -14.95 -20.15 7.76
CA GLU A 53 -13.76 -20.97 7.52
C GLU A 53 -12.72 -20.23 6.64
N GLU A 54 -13.16 -19.54 5.57
CA GLU A 54 -12.28 -18.72 4.72
C GLU A 54 -11.71 -17.55 5.50
N TYR A 55 -12.52 -16.89 6.32
CA TYR A 55 -12.08 -15.79 7.16
C TYR A 55 -11.01 -16.25 8.17
N ASP A 56 -11.27 -17.33 8.92
CA ASP A 56 -10.36 -17.86 9.91
C ASP A 56 -9.03 -18.31 9.29
N ARG A 57 -9.10 -18.95 8.12
CA ARG A 57 -7.91 -19.33 7.35
C ARG A 57 -7.12 -18.10 6.91
N ASN A 58 -7.79 -17.11 6.35
CA ASN A 58 -7.13 -15.92 5.81
C ASN A 58 -6.47 -15.11 6.94
N ILE A 59 -7.14 -14.89 8.06
CA ILE A 59 -6.59 -14.12 9.18
C ILE A 59 -5.43 -14.83 9.89
N SER A 60 -5.35 -16.16 9.79
CA SER A 60 -4.25 -16.95 10.36
C SER A 60 -3.03 -17.07 9.45
N ASP A 61 -3.16 -16.72 8.16
CA ASP A 61 -2.10 -16.85 7.16
C ASP A 61 -1.25 -15.58 7.04
N LYS A 62 -0.11 -15.55 7.69
CA LYS A 62 0.85 -14.43 7.61
C LYS A 62 1.33 -14.15 6.18
N GLU A 63 1.36 -15.15 5.30
CA GLU A 63 1.80 -15.05 3.91
C GLU A 63 0.66 -14.62 2.95
N TYR A 64 -0.55 -14.38 3.45
CA TYR A 64 -1.73 -14.15 2.61
C TYR A 64 -1.54 -13.01 1.59
N THR A 65 -1.06 -11.83 2.03
CA THR A 65 -0.76 -10.70 1.12
C THR A 65 0.28 -11.09 0.06
N ARG A 66 1.33 -11.80 0.44
CA ARG A 66 2.38 -12.26 -0.49
C ARG A 66 1.85 -13.27 -1.49
N GLY A 67 0.99 -14.19 -1.05
CA GLY A 67 0.32 -15.16 -1.91
C GLY A 67 -0.58 -14.49 -2.96
N ILE A 68 -1.33 -13.46 -2.56
CA ILE A 68 -2.17 -12.66 -3.46
C ILE A 68 -1.32 -11.97 -4.54
N ILE A 69 -0.22 -11.32 -4.14
CA ILE A 69 0.66 -10.61 -5.09
C ILE A 69 1.38 -11.60 -6.00
N SER A 70 1.88 -12.73 -5.48
CA SER A 70 2.48 -13.78 -6.31
C SER A 70 1.49 -14.30 -7.36
N CYS A 71 0.27 -14.59 -6.95
CA CYS A 71 -0.80 -14.99 -7.87
C CYS A 71 -1.11 -13.90 -8.92
N ALA A 72 -1.07 -12.63 -8.53
CA ALA A 72 -1.27 -11.51 -9.45
C ALA A 72 -0.16 -11.41 -10.51
N ILE A 73 1.08 -11.65 -10.12
CA ILE A 73 2.24 -11.65 -11.02
C ILE A 73 2.14 -12.81 -12.03
N GLU A 74 1.81 -14.00 -11.55
CA GLU A 74 1.77 -15.21 -12.38
C GLU A 74 0.57 -15.26 -13.34
N LYS A 75 -0.60 -14.80 -12.87
CA LYS A 75 -1.88 -14.93 -13.58
C LYS A 75 -2.45 -13.64 -14.13
N GLY A 76 -1.70 -12.53 -14.04
CA GLY A 76 -2.11 -11.22 -14.53
C GLY A 76 -3.01 -10.41 -13.59
N GLY A 77 -3.23 -10.87 -12.36
CA GLY A 77 -3.83 -10.09 -11.25
C GLY A 77 -5.24 -9.53 -11.46
N TRP A 78 -5.76 -8.96 -10.40
CA TRP A 78 -7.00 -8.19 -10.38
C TRP A 78 -6.79 -6.75 -10.86
N ASN A 79 -7.86 -6.03 -11.09
CA ASN A 79 -7.82 -4.62 -11.54
C ASN A 79 -6.92 -3.74 -10.67
N PHE A 80 -6.89 -3.96 -9.35
CA PHE A 80 -5.98 -3.25 -8.45
C PHE A 80 -4.52 -3.34 -8.94
N HIS A 81 -4.01 -4.54 -9.14
CA HIS A 81 -2.63 -4.79 -9.53
C HIS A 81 -2.34 -4.28 -10.95
N LYS A 82 -3.24 -4.57 -11.90
CA LYS A 82 -3.11 -4.16 -13.30
C LYS A 82 -3.07 -2.64 -13.48
N TYR A 83 -4.01 -1.94 -12.83
CA TYR A 83 -4.09 -0.49 -12.97
C TYR A 83 -2.99 0.23 -12.18
N LEU A 84 -2.57 -0.33 -11.03
CA LEU A 84 -1.41 0.19 -10.32
C LEU A 84 -0.16 0.13 -11.20
N GLN A 85 0.13 -1.03 -11.79
CA GLN A 85 1.23 -1.16 -12.74
C GLN A 85 1.13 -0.16 -13.90
N LYS A 86 -0.02 -0.10 -14.59
CA LYS A 86 -0.27 0.82 -15.70
C LYS A 86 -0.11 2.30 -15.33
N THR A 87 -0.23 2.63 -14.04
CA THR A 87 -0.01 4.01 -13.56
C THR A 87 1.47 4.39 -13.59
N PHE A 88 2.37 3.43 -13.45
CA PHE A 88 3.81 3.68 -13.38
C PHE A 88 4.57 3.22 -14.64
N LEU A 89 3.95 2.37 -15.45
CA LEU A 89 4.60 1.75 -16.61
C LEU A 89 3.92 2.20 -17.90
N TYR A 90 4.68 2.83 -18.79
CA TYR A 90 4.21 3.24 -20.12
C TYR A 90 4.07 2.06 -21.10
N GLU A 91 4.88 1.04 -20.94
CA GLU A 91 4.89 -0.14 -21.81
C GLU A 91 4.51 -1.39 -21.02
N ASP A 92 4.27 -2.51 -21.72
CA ASP A 92 3.95 -3.82 -21.14
C ASP A 92 5.17 -4.40 -20.37
N MET A 93 5.67 -3.65 -19.40
CA MET A 93 6.72 -4.13 -18.52
C MET A 93 6.20 -5.33 -17.74
N LYS A 94 7.04 -6.33 -17.60
CA LYS A 94 6.67 -7.58 -16.91
C LYS A 94 6.29 -7.26 -15.46
N ALA A 95 5.15 -7.76 -15.03
CA ALA A 95 4.68 -7.65 -13.65
C ALA A 95 5.79 -8.00 -12.64
N HIS A 96 6.58 -9.01 -12.97
CA HIS A 96 7.74 -9.45 -12.20
C HIS A 96 8.71 -8.29 -11.88
N ASP A 97 9.06 -7.47 -12.86
CA ASP A 97 10.08 -6.43 -12.68
C ASP A 97 9.54 -5.29 -11.80
N PHE A 98 8.28 -4.90 -11.98
CA PHE A 98 7.63 -3.91 -11.12
C PHE A 98 7.57 -4.37 -9.65
N TRP A 99 7.02 -5.58 -9.43
CA TRP A 99 6.82 -6.09 -8.07
C TRP A 99 8.13 -6.45 -7.36
N SER A 100 9.22 -6.73 -8.10
CA SER A 100 10.53 -6.95 -7.50
C SER A 100 11.16 -5.70 -6.90
N LYS A 101 10.76 -4.49 -7.34
CA LYS A 101 11.36 -3.22 -6.94
C LYS A 101 10.68 -2.56 -5.74
N ILE A 102 9.48 -2.99 -5.37
CA ILE A 102 8.62 -2.27 -4.43
C ILE A 102 8.28 -3.09 -3.19
N ALA A 103 7.78 -2.40 -2.15
CA ALA A 103 7.04 -3.01 -1.06
C ALA A 103 5.54 -2.72 -1.20
N SER A 104 4.70 -3.62 -0.70
CA SER A 104 3.26 -3.41 -0.67
C SER A 104 2.58 -4.24 0.42
N TYR A 105 1.55 -3.67 1.06
CA TYR A 105 0.62 -4.41 1.90
C TYR A 105 -0.69 -3.64 2.08
N ASN A 106 -1.65 -4.23 2.76
CA ASN A 106 -2.93 -3.59 3.02
C ASN A 106 -2.94 -2.87 4.37
N PHE A 107 -3.50 -1.66 4.39
CA PHE A 107 -3.58 -0.81 5.58
C PHE A 107 -4.41 -1.43 6.69
N ILE A 108 -5.62 -1.91 6.37
CA ILE A 108 -6.45 -2.68 7.29
C ILE A 108 -6.04 -4.14 7.19
N GLN A 109 -5.58 -4.69 8.29
CA GLN A 109 -5.04 -6.05 8.35
C GLN A 109 -6.13 -7.12 8.44
N GLU A 110 -7.33 -6.75 8.86
CA GLU A 110 -8.48 -7.64 8.92
C GLU A 110 -9.14 -7.76 7.54
N PRO A 111 -9.41 -8.99 7.04
CA PRO A 111 -10.20 -9.17 5.82
C PRO A 111 -11.60 -8.59 5.98
N MET A 112 -12.00 -7.72 5.06
CA MET A 112 -13.30 -7.03 5.13
C MET A 112 -14.38 -7.81 4.39
N LYS A 113 -15.56 -7.91 5.02
CA LYS A 113 -16.69 -8.66 4.47
C LYS A 113 -17.25 -8.05 3.20
N GLU A 114 -17.20 -6.72 3.06
CA GLU A 114 -17.79 -6.00 1.93
C GLU A 114 -16.79 -5.06 1.25
N VAL A 115 -16.80 -5.03 -0.07
CA VAL A 115 -15.94 -4.18 -0.92
C VAL A 115 -16.13 -2.67 -0.66
N VAL A 116 -17.30 -2.27 -0.13
CA VAL A 116 -17.66 -0.87 0.17
C VAL A 116 -17.64 -0.57 1.66
N ALA A 117 -17.36 -1.54 2.52
CA ALA A 117 -17.34 -1.33 3.97
C ALA A 117 -16.28 -0.29 4.33
N ASN A 118 -16.69 0.71 5.10
CA ASN A 118 -15.73 1.61 5.73
C ASN A 118 -15.23 0.96 7.02
N ALA A 119 -13.92 0.85 7.18
CA ALA A 119 -13.34 0.46 8.45
C ALA A 119 -13.81 1.39 9.58
N SER A 120 -14.02 0.83 10.78
CA SER A 120 -14.36 1.63 11.96
C SER A 120 -13.25 2.62 12.30
N GLN A 121 -13.55 3.61 13.13
CA GLN A 121 -12.55 4.55 13.63
C GLN A 121 -11.41 3.80 14.36
N SER A 122 -11.75 2.85 15.23
CA SER A 122 -10.78 2.04 15.96
C SER A 122 -9.90 1.17 15.06
N CYS A 123 -10.46 0.58 14.00
CA CYS A 123 -9.66 -0.17 13.01
C CYS A 123 -8.65 0.75 12.29
N ASN A 124 -9.06 1.97 11.93
CA ASN A 124 -8.14 2.93 11.32
C ASN A 124 -7.02 3.37 12.28
N GLU A 125 -7.32 3.59 13.56
CA GLU A 125 -6.33 3.94 14.57
C GLU A 125 -5.29 2.84 14.79
N ILE A 126 -5.74 1.59 14.87
CA ILE A 126 -4.87 0.42 14.96
C ILE A 126 -4.00 0.31 13.69
N ALA A 127 -4.60 0.50 12.52
CA ALA A 127 -3.89 0.42 11.25
C ALA A 127 -2.80 1.49 11.12
N TRP A 128 -3.02 2.72 11.60
CA TRP A 128 -1.99 3.76 11.60
C TRP A 128 -0.81 3.42 12.52
N LYS A 129 -1.05 2.85 13.69
CA LYS A 129 0.01 2.39 14.61
C LYS A 129 0.81 1.25 13.98
N CYS A 130 0.13 0.24 13.46
CA CYS A 130 0.77 -0.86 12.73
C CYS A 130 1.59 -0.35 11.54
N PHE A 131 1.06 0.58 10.75
CA PHE A 131 1.77 1.22 9.64
C PHE A 131 3.05 1.94 10.12
N ALA A 132 2.97 2.69 11.21
CA ALA A 132 4.12 3.39 11.76
C ALA A 132 5.25 2.42 12.14
N ASP A 133 4.92 1.28 12.75
CA ASP A 133 5.90 0.26 13.11
C ASP A 133 6.51 -0.41 11.88
N VAL A 134 5.68 -0.77 10.89
CA VAL A 134 6.15 -1.38 9.63
C VAL A 134 7.11 -0.45 8.88
N VAL A 135 6.76 0.82 8.72
CA VAL A 135 7.65 1.76 7.99
C VAL A 135 8.94 2.07 8.74
N GLN A 136 8.97 1.94 10.05
CA GLN A 136 10.21 2.00 10.83
C GLN A 136 11.13 0.81 10.56
N ILE A 137 10.59 -0.34 10.20
CA ILE A 137 11.37 -1.54 9.84
C ILE A 137 11.91 -1.41 8.41
N ILE A 138 11.03 -1.15 7.43
CA ILE A 138 11.41 -1.21 6.01
C ILE A 138 11.92 0.12 5.46
N LYS A 139 11.75 1.25 6.20
CA LYS A 139 12.25 2.59 5.89
C LYS A 139 11.99 3.02 4.43
N PRO A 140 10.74 3.06 3.97
CA PRO A 140 10.46 3.56 2.62
C PRO A 140 10.84 5.04 2.48
N ASP A 141 11.27 5.44 1.29
CA ASP A 141 11.54 6.85 0.98
C ASP A 141 10.25 7.60 0.61
N ILE A 142 9.22 6.86 0.22
CA ILE A 142 7.89 7.38 -0.09
C ILE A 142 6.83 6.29 0.04
N CYS A 143 5.61 6.69 0.44
CA CYS A 143 4.45 5.82 0.45
C CYS A 143 3.35 6.34 -0.48
N ILE A 144 2.69 5.45 -1.21
CA ILE A 144 1.55 5.77 -2.06
C ILE A 144 0.35 4.95 -1.61
N PHE A 145 -0.61 5.60 -0.97
CA PHE A 145 -1.88 5.01 -0.60
C PHE A 145 -2.82 5.00 -1.80
N VAL A 146 -3.27 3.81 -2.18
CA VAL A 146 -4.21 3.60 -3.27
C VAL A 146 -5.64 3.63 -2.71
N GLY A 147 -6.12 4.84 -2.49
CA GLY A 147 -7.37 5.23 -1.86
C GLY A 147 -7.23 6.62 -1.21
N LEU A 148 -8.35 7.27 -0.92
CA LEU A 148 -8.37 8.65 -0.41
C LEU A 148 -8.91 8.78 1.02
N LYS A 149 -9.26 7.67 1.66
CA LYS A 149 -9.95 7.68 2.97
C LYS A 149 -9.08 7.20 4.14
N TYR A 150 -7.77 7.17 3.96
CA TYR A 150 -6.84 6.72 5.00
C TYR A 150 -6.56 7.75 6.09
N ASP A 151 -6.91 9.02 5.88
CA ASP A 151 -6.72 10.11 6.85
C ASP A 151 -7.53 9.95 8.14
N LYS A 152 -8.52 9.06 8.13
CA LYS A 152 -9.24 8.71 9.35
C LYS A 152 -8.33 7.98 10.33
N GLY A 153 -8.41 8.36 11.60
CA GLY A 153 -7.63 7.70 12.67
C GLY A 153 -6.17 8.15 12.78
N MET A 154 -5.65 9.04 11.93
CA MET A 154 -4.27 9.53 12.02
C MET A 154 -3.91 10.13 13.39
N ASN A 155 -4.89 10.71 14.10
CA ASN A 155 -4.68 11.26 15.46
C ASN A 155 -4.15 10.22 16.46
N ALA A 156 -4.30 8.91 16.17
CA ALA A 156 -3.70 7.87 16.99
C ALA A 156 -2.16 7.95 17.01
N LEU A 157 -1.54 8.59 16.01
CA LEU A 157 -0.09 8.79 15.92
C LEU A 157 0.43 9.85 16.92
N ASP A 158 -0.42 10.76 17.38
CA ASP A 158 -0.05 11.78 18.37
C ASP A 158 0.40 11.12 19.68
N GLY A 159 -0.26 10.03 20.08
CA GLY A 159 0.11 9.21 21.24
C GLY A 159 1.47 8.53 21.10
N GLU A 160 1.93 8.28 19.89
CA GLU A 160 3.23 7.69 19.56
C GLU A 160 4.32 8.76 19.35
N ASN A 161 3.98 10.04 19.53
CA ASN A 161 4.86 11.19 19.26
C ASN A 161 5.38 11.23 17.81
N ILE A 162 4.54 10.86 16.86
CA ILE A 162 4.79 10.97 15.44
C ILE A 162 4.03 12.21 14.96
N ARG A 163 4.75 13.23 14.54
CA ARG A 163 4.13 14.41 13.93
C ARG A 163 3.63 14.06 12.55
N HIS A 164 2.50 14.60 12.18
CA HIS A 164 1.94 14.37 10.86
C HIS A 164 1.19 15.59 10.34
N PHE A 165 1.11 15.69 9.03
CA PHE A 165 0.17 16.58 8.36
C PHE A 165 -0.37 15.94 7.08
N ILE A 166 -1.51 16.44 6.64
CA ILE A 166 -2.11 16.07 5.35
C ILE A 166 -2.79 17.28 4.74
N LYS A 167 -2.68 17.44 3.43
CA LYS A 167 -3.33 18.49 2.64
C LYS A 167 -3.91 17.91 1.35
N ASN A 168 -5.01 18.51 0.88
CA ASN A 168 -5.54 18.24 -0.45
C ASN A 168 -4.79 19.06 -1.50
N PHE A 169 -4.64 18.52 -2.69
CA PHE A 169 -4.31 19.31 -3.87
C PHE A 169 -5.53 20.09 -4.37
N ASP A 170 -5.31 21.27 -4.95
CA ASP A 170 -6.36 22.08 -5.57
C ASP A 170 -6.65 21.68 -7.03
N ILE A 171 -6.47 20.40 -7.35
CA ILE A 171 -6.77 19.80 -8.65
C ILE A 171 -7.73 18.63 -8.47
N ILE A 172 -8.50 18.35 -9.52
CA ILE A 172 -9.39 17.20 -9.57
C ILE A 172 -8.92 16.27 -10.66
N ILE A 173 -8.67 15.02 -10.30
CA ILE A 173 -8.29 13.94 -11.22
C ILE A 173 -9.35 12.85 -11.10
N ASN A 174 -10.05 12.52 -12.20
CA ASN A 174 -11.13 11.53 -12.19
C ASN A 174 -12.10 11.71 -11.01
N HIS A 175 -12.65 12.91 -10.86
CA HIS A 175 -13.60 13.27 -9.80
C HIS A 175 -13.03 13.21 -8.37
N SER A 176 -11.73 13.12 -8.20
CA SER A 176 -11.06 12.98 -6.91
C SER A 176 -9.97 14.04 -6.71
N LYS A 177 -9.84 14.53 -5.49
CA LYS A 177 -8.73 15.38 -5.08
C LYS A 177 -7.62 14.52 -4.49
N PRO A 178 -6.41 14.48 -5.08
CA PRO A 178 -5.26 13.85 -4.45
C PRO A 178 -4.94 14.49 -3.11
N LYS A 179 -4.26 13.74 -2.25
CA LYS A 179 -3.75 14.27 -0.99
C LYS A 179 -2.25 14.03 -0.92
N PHE A 180 -1.56 14.92 -0.22
CA PHE A 180 -0.16 14.79 0.17
C PHE A 180 -0.06 14.93 1.69
N GLY A 181 0.84 14.16 2.31
CA GLY A 181 1.15 14.29 3.71
C GLY A 181 2.56 13.81 4.03
N GLU A 182 2.96 13.98 5.27
CA GLU A 182 4.25 13.53 5.78
C GLU A 182 4.10 13.05 7.22
N LEU A 183 4.78 11.96 7.54
CA LEU A 183 5.02 11.53 8.91
C LEU A 183 6.45 11.91 9.32
N GLN A 184 6.61 12.43 10.54
CA GLN A 184 7.90 12.77 11.12
C GLN A 184 8.10 12.00 12.43
N PHE A 185 9.03 11.09 12.41
CA PHE A 185 9.36 10.21 13.53
C PHE A 185 10.40 10.86 14.47
N LYS A 186 10.46 10.40 15.71
CA LYS A 186 11.39 10.92 16.72
C LYS A 186 12.87 10.77 16.35
N ASP A 187 13.20 9.73 15.61
CA ASP A 187 14.56 9.46 15.13
C ASP A 187 15.00 10.37 13.97
N GLY A 188 14.15 11.32 13.59
CA GLY A 188 14.37 12.24 12.46
C GLY A 188 13.95 11.69 11.11
N TYR A 189 13.52 10.43 11.04
CA TYR A 189 12.99 9.86 9.80
C TYR A 189 11.71 10.57 9.39
N LYS A 190 11.63 10.93 8.11
CA LYS A 190 10.46 11.55 7.49
C LYS A 190 9.97 10.68 6.36
N LEU A 191 8.67 10.44 6.34
CA LEU A 191 8.01 9.68 5.29
C LEU A 191 6.97 10.54 4.59
N PRO A 192 7.27 11.08 3.40
CA PRO A 192 6.26 11.67 2.55
C PRO A 192 5.33 10.60 2.00
N PHE A 193 4.05 10.95 1.88
CA PHE A 193 3.09 10.06 1.27
C PHE A 193 2.08 10.79 0.39
N TYR A 194 1.59 10.08 -0.62
CA TYR A 194 0.51 10.52 -1.50
C TYR A 194 -0.68 9.61 -1.32
N MET A 195 -1.90 10.16 -1.40
CA MET A 195 -3.13 9.39 -1.51
C MET A 195 -3.73 9.66 -2.88
N ILE A 196 -3.87 8.59 -3.67
CA ILE A 196 -4.45 8.62 -5.01
C ILE A 196 -5.80 7.89 -5.01
N HIS A 197 -6.59 8.06 -6.06
CA HIS A 197 -7.86 7.34 -6.19
C HIS A 197 -7.63 5.82 -6.22
N HIS A 198 -8.58 5.06 -5.67
CA HIS A 198 -8.50 3.59 -5.67
C HIS A 198 -8.69 3.04 -7.09
N THR A 199 -7.84 2.10 -7.47
CA THR A 199 -7.75 1.59 -8.85
C THR A 199 -8.93 0.73 -9.31
N SER A 200 -9.91 0.41 -8.43
CA SER A 200 -10.99 -0.52 -8.76
C SER A 200 -12.14 0.07 -9.59
N MET A 201 -12.41 1.36 -9.48
CA MET A 201 -13.55 2.00 -10.15
C MET A 201 -13.18 3.39 -10.66
N LEU A 202 -13.68 3.76 -11.84
CA LEU A 202 -13.51 5.09 -12.44
C LEU A 202 -12.05 5.60 -12.40
N TYR A 203 -11.10 4.69 -12.57
CA TYR A 203 -9.67 5.00 -12.49
C TYR A 203 -9.05 5.13 -13.88
N SER A 204 -8.33 6.21 -14.13
CA SER A 204 -7.54 6.40 -15.34
C SER A 204 -6.04 6.32 -14.99
N PRO A 205 -5.34 5.23 -15.34
CA PRO A 205 -3.90 5.12 -15.10
C PRO A 205 -3.13 6.29 -15.70
N GLN A 206 -3.49 6.75 -16.92
CA GLN A 206 -2.80 7.86 -17.59
C GLN A 206 -2.89 9.17 -16.80
N LEU A 207 -4.10 9.57 -16.36
CA LEU A 207 -4.26 10.83 -15.63
C LEU A 207 -3.52 10.80 -14.27
N TRP A 208 -3.50 9.64 -13.62
CA TRP A 208 -2.75 9.46 -12.38
C TRP A 208 -1.25 9.37 -12.62
N HIS A 209 -0.81 8.77 -13.74
CA HIS A 209 0.57 8.82 -14.17
C HIS A 209 1.06 10.26 -14.37
N ASP A 210 0.32 11.05 -15.14
CA ASP A 210 0.69 12.44 -15.43
C ASP A 210 0.82 13.27 -14.15
N PHE A 211 -0.10 13.06 -13.19
CA PHE A 211 -0.02 13.70 -11.88
C PHE A 211 1.23 13.26 -11.10
N LEU A 212 1.44 11.95 -10.97
CA LEU A 212 2.57 11.43 -10.19
C LEU A 212 3.91 11.76 -10.86
N ASN A 213 3.98 11.74 -12.18
CA ASN A 213 5.18 12.15 -12.92
C ASN A 213 5.52 13.63 -12.72
N LYS A 214 4.51 14.48 -12.52
CA LYS A 214 4.73 15.89 -12.16
C LYS A 214 5.22 16.06 -10.72
N GLU A 215 4.64 15.33 -9.77
CA GLU A 215 4.89 15.51 -8.33
C GLU A 215 6.12 14.72 -7.84
N ILE A 216 6.38 13.54 -8.42
CA ILE A 216 7.45 12.59 -8.02
C ILE A 216 8.11 11.95 -9.24
N PRO A 217 8.67 12.74 -10.19
CA PRO A 217 9.21 12.23 -11.45
C PRO A 217 10.33 11.18 -11.26
N GLU A 218 11.12 11.31 -10.19
CA GLU A 218 12.19 10.36 -9.90
C GLU A 218 11.67 8.97 -9.52
N VAL A 219 10.49 8.89 -8.88
CA VAL A 219 9.83 7.60 -8.55
C VAL A 219 9.27 6.96 -9.79
N VAL A 220 8.54 7.75 -10.61
CA VAL A 220 7.96 7.27 -11.87
C VAL A 220 9.06 6.77 -12.79
N SER A 221 10.11 7.56 -13.02
CA SER A 221 11.25 7.18 -13.86
C SER A 221 12.02 5.95 -13.34
N PHE A 222 12.07 5.73 -12.03
CA PHE A 222 12.68 4.54 -11.43
C PHE A 222 11.85 3.29 -11.69
N LEU A 223 10.53 3.39 -11.56
CA LEU A 223 9.63 2.26 -11.73
C LEU A 223 9.42 1.87 -13.20
N ASP A 224 9.54 2.84 -14.12
CA ASP A 224 9.39 2.64 -15.57
C ASP A 224 10.63 2.01 -16.26
N LYS A 225 11.73 1.85 -15.56
CA LYS A 225 12.97 1.22 -16.06
C LYS A 225 13.06 -0.24 -15.66
#